data_8b81b3cc04488f2e5dc6dffa71742ce9
#
_entry.id   8b81b3cc04488f2e5dc6dffa71742ce9
#
_cell.length_a   1.000
_cell.length_b   1.000
_cell.length_c   1.000
_cell.angle_alpha   90.00
_cell.angle_beta   90.00
_cell.angle_gamma   90.00
#
_symmetry.space_group_name_H-M   'P 1'
#
loop_
_entity.id
_entity.type
_entity.pdbx_description
1 polymer ?
#
loop_
_entity_poly.entity_id
_entity_poly.type
_entity_poly.pdbx_seq_one_letter_code
_entity_poly.pdbx_strand_id
1 'polypeptide(L)'
;MTRKPAGSSPLVVFGFDAGDPRFLRQWGADGTLPTVGSILERGCWARTSGPEMFCEHGMWVSLVSGESRAKHGYHYFRQLVPGTYDLAPARGRFLDVQPFWRRLGKEQRLAVVDVPDVASPSPQPGFQVSEWATHYPYFPAETYPPELIQKVEESFGPRRVIHEKPDATKDEDLDIYRQLMDRVRRKGELCRELLSGDRFDLVFVVFGECHTGGHQFWKYQTSPGGSAREAGELTDAVKNLYQAIDRELGLVLEELGGDPNVFVVSSVGLKPQWPAQGLNEAVCHRLGYQHSPEAQPGFNPVHTLRRLLPQSLRDRLSQVLSREAQETLISDKFKSSTDWSRTRIFCIPSLYTGQFRVNLMGREPQGTVEPGVDYDRTLDEFERDLNQFIDPTTGKAAIKTVFRTRDLFGGDPPEILPDLFAEWREAEHWVERVVHPRAEICQEKTDFHRGTDHAPHGFVAAAGPDVSARGDLGDVCPLSLAPTLLSHFQVEAEDLPGEALEGMSRRD
;
A
#
# COMPACT_ATOMS: atom_id res chain seq x y z
N MET A 1 7.45 3.07 -33.75
CA MET A 1 6.18 3.04 -33.00
C MET A 1 5.30 2.02 -33.69
N THR A 2 5.19 0.84 -33.12
CA THR A 2 4.45 -0.27 -33.72
C THR A 2 2.98 -0.17 -33.29
N ARG A 3 2.12 0.00 -34.25
CA ARG A 3 0.67 -0.06 -34.06
C ARG A 3 0.29 -1.50 -33.67
N LYS A 4 -0.51 -1.69 -32.59
CA LYS A 4 -1.07 -3.01 -32.27
C LYS A 4 -1.72 -3.56 -33.56
N PRO A 5 -1.44 -4.79 -34.00
CA PRO A 5 -2.03 -5.31 -35.23
C PRO A 5 -3.56 -5.21 -35.19
N ALA A 6 -4.18 -4.79 -36.26
CA ALA A 6 -5.61 -4.76 -36.40
C ALA A 6 -6.16 -6.18 -36.12
N GLY A 7 -6.91 -6.37 -35.02
CA GLY A 7 -7.43 -7.67 -34.57
C GLY A 7 -6.77 -8.24 -33.32
N SER A 8 -5.82 -7.53 -32.67
CA SER A 8 -5.28 -7.99 -31.37
C SER A 8 -6.34 -7.87 -30.27
N SER A 9 -6.42 -8.89 -29.40
CA SER A 9 -7.32 -8.91 -28.25
C SER A 9 -7.02 -7.76 -27.28
N PRO A 10 -8.03 -7.09 -26.70
CA PRO A 10 -7.78 -6.07 -25.68
C PRO A 10 -7.10 -6.67 -24.45
N LEU A 11 -6.35 -5.85 -23.73
CA LEU A 11 -5.78 -6.19 -22.43
C LEU A 11 -6.66 -5.61 -21.33
N VAL A 12 -7.16 -6.47 -20.45
CA VAL A 12 -7.99 -6.10 -19.31
C VAL A 12 -7.27 -6.47 -18.02
N VAL A 13 -7.07 -5.50 -17.12
CA VAL A 13 -6.42 -5.71 -15.84
C VAL A 13 -7.37 -5.28 -14.72
N PHE A 14 -7.72 -6.23 -13.87
CA PHE A 14 -8.51 -5.99 -12.67
C PHE A 14 -7.64 -6.05 -11.42
N GLY A 15 -7.58 -4.94 -10.68
CA GLY A 15 -6.84 -4.82 -9.45
C GLY A 15 -7.74 -4.99 -8.22
N PHE A 16 -7.29 -5.83 -7.29
CA PHE A 16 -7.79 -5.92 -5.92
C PHE A 16 -6.76 -5.26 -5.01
N ASP A 17 -7.02 -4.05 -4.56
CA ASP A 17 -6.11 -3.36 -3.65
C ASP A 17 -6.13 -4.05 -2.28
N ALA A 18 -4.98 -4.53 -1.80
CA ALA A 18 -4.83 -5.41 -0.65
C ALA A 18 -5.76 -6.64 -0.68
N GLY A 19 -6.02 -7.17 -1.89
CA GLY A 19 -6.80 -8.39 -2.08
C GLY A 19 -6.01 -9.63 -1.67
N ASP A 20 -6.44 -10.31 -0.60
CA ASP A 20 -5.71 -11.46 -0.06
C ASP A 20 -5.60 -12.61 -1.06
N PRO A 21 -4.39 -13.05 -1.46
CA PRO A 21 -4.19 -14.13 -2.42
C PRO A 21 -4.84 -15.46 -2.01
N ARG A 22 -4.95 -15.72 -0.69
CA ARG A 22 -5.60 -16.93 -0.17
C ARG A 22 -7.08 -16.92 -0.48
N PHE A 23 -7.75 -15.78 -0.31
CA PHE A 23 -9.16 -15.61 -0.60
C PHE A 23 -9.44 -15.70 -2.11
N LEU A 24 -8.65 -15.00 -2.94
CA LEU A 24 -8.79 -15.05 -4.39
C LEU A 24 -8.68 -16.48 -4.93
N ARG A 25 -7.69 -17.25 -4.44
CA ARG A 25 -7.49 -18.64 -4.84
C ARG A 25 -8.60 -19.57 -4.32
N GLN A 26 -8.87 -19.50 -3.02
CA GLN A 26 -9.84 -20.40 -2.39
C GLN A 26 -11.24 -20.18 -2.95
N TRP A 27 -11.68 -18.94 -2.95
CA TRP A 27 -13.03 -18.57 -3.40
C TRP A 27 -13.19 -18.64 -4.92
N GLY A 28 -12.10 -18.49 -5.68
CA GLY A 28 -12.10 -18.79 -7.11
C GLY A 28 -12.28 -20.30 -7.37
N ALA A 29 -11.52 -21.13 -6.63
CA ALA A 29 -11.57 -22.58 -6.81
C ALA A 29 -12.88 -23.23 -6.33
N ASP A 30 -13.55 -22.68 -5.29
CA ASP A 30 -14.81 -23.22 -4.76
C ASP A 30 -16.07 -22.63 -5.44
N GLY A 31 -15.90 -21.75 -6.43
CA GLY A 31 -16.98 -21.12 -7.19
C GLY A 31 -17.66 -19.93 -6.49
N THR A 32 -17.14 -19.50 -5.33
CA THR A 32 -17.61 -18.28 -4.64
C THR A 32 -17.35 -17.02 -5.49
N LEU A 33 -16.24 -16.98 -6.24
CA LEU A 33 -15.84 -15.93 -7.18
C LEU A 33 -15.81 -16.52 -8.61
N PRO A 34 -16.95 -16.62 -9.31
CA PRO A 34 -17.02 -17.32 -10.59
C PRO A 34 -16.17 -16.67 -11.70
N THR A 35 -16.01 -15.35 -11.71
CA THR A 35 -15.19 -14.64 -12.72
C THR A 35 -13.71 -14.94 -12.51
N VAL A 36 -13.21 -14.77 -11.28
CA VAL A 36 -11.83 -15.13 -10.92
C VAL A 36 -11.60 -16.63 -11.12
N GLY A 37 -12.54 -17.48 -10.70
CA GLY A 37 -12.49 -18.93 -10.89
C GLY A 37 -12.30 -19.34 -12.35
N SER A 38 -13.08 -18.74 -13.25
CA SER A 38 -12.94 -18.97 -14.70
C SER A 38 -11.56 -18.56 -15.24
N ILE A 39 -10.96 -17.49 -14.73
CA ILE A 39 -9.61 -17.05 -15.12
C ILE A 39 -8.57 -18.07 -14.62
N LEU A 40 -8.68 -18.54 -13.36
CA LEU A 40 -7.80 -19.54 -12.79
C LEU A 40 -7.86 -20.88 -13.52
N GLU A 41 -9.06 -21.31 -13.92
CA GLU A 41 -9.28 -22.58 -14.63
C GLU A 41 -8.72 -22.55 -16.06
N ARG A 42 -8.96 -21.44 -16.80
CA ARG A 42 -8.54 -21.30 -18.19
C ARG A 42 -7.11 -20.84 -18.39
N GLY A 43 -6.47 -20.33 -17.35
CA GLY A 43 -5.18 -19.67 -17.43
C GLY A 43 -4.19 -20.15 -16.37
N CYS A 44 -3.39 -19.21 -15.91
CA CYS A 44 -2.36 -19.44 -14.89
C CYS A 44 -2.40 -18.35 -13.83
N TRP A 45 -1.70 -18.61 -12.73
CA TRP A 45 -1.56 -17.66 -11.64
C TRP A 45 -0.19 -17.82 -10.96
N ALA A 46 0.24 -16.77 -10.28
CA ALA A 46 1.46 -16.73 -9.51
C ALA A 46 1.25 -15.90 -8.23
N ARG A 47 2.06 -16.17 -7.22
CA ARG A 47 2.18 -15.32 -6.03
C ARG A 47 3.29 -14.31 -6.27
N THR A 48 3.03 -13.02 -6.10
CA THR A 48 4.12 -12.05 -6.10
C THR A 48 4.86 -12.08 -4.77
N SER A 49 6.18 -12.13 -4.82
CA SER A 49 7.06 -12.24 -3.66
C SER A 49 8.41 -11.55 -3.93
N GLY A 50 9.22 -11.41 -2.89
CA GLY A 50 10.56 -10.83 -3.01
C GLY A 50 10.70 -9.49 -2.29
N PRO A 51 11.87 -8.83 -2.42
CA PRO A 51 12.21 -7.62 -1.67
C PRO A 51 11.21 -6.47 -1.81
N GLU A 52 10.65 -6.30 -2.99
CA GLU A 52 9.66 -5.24 -3.26
C GLU A 52 8.39 -5.36 -2.41
N MET A 53 8.02 -6.57 -1.99
CA MET A 53 6.82 -6.85 -1.18
C MET A 53 6.99 -6.47 0.29
N PHE A 54 8.20 -6.09 0.72
CA PHE A 54 8.53 -5.95 2.13
C PHE A 54 7.82 -4.78 2.82
N CYS A 55 7.55 -3.68 2.13
CA CYS A 55 6.80 -2.52 2.66
C CYS A 55 5.39 -2.48 2.06
N GLU A 56 4.41 -2.19 2.90
CA GLU A 56 3.00 -2.12 2.54
C GLU A 56 2.68 -1.04 1.49
N HIS A 57 3.33 0.12 1.61
CA HIS A 57 3.13 1.24 0.69
C HIS A 57 4.05 1.17 -0.53
N GLY A 58 3.62 1.80 -1.61
CA GLY A 58 4.37 1.90 -2.86
C GLY A 58 4.29 0.66 -3.76
N MET A 59 3.54 -0.38 -3.37
CA MET A 59 3.45 -1.60 -4.18
C MET A 59 2.80 -1.34 -5.53
N TRP A 60 1.73 -0.55 -5.59
CA TRP A 60 1.13 -0.17 -6.87
C TRP A 60 2.11 0.58 -7.77
N VAL A 61 2.95 1.43 -7.19
CA VAL A 61 4.00 2.12 -7.97
C VAL A 61 4.95 1.11 -8.59
N SER A 62 5.49 0.16 -7.81
CA SER A 62 6.37 -0.90 -8.31
C SER A 62 5.69 -1.77 -9.38
N LEU A 63 4.44 -2.20 -9.13
CA LEU A 63 3.68 -3.06 -10.05
C LEU A 63 3.44 -2.41 -11.42
N VAL A 64 3.02 -1.13 -11.42
CA VAL A 64 2.61 -0.47 -12.67
C VAL A 64 3.74 0.25 -13.39
N SER A 65 4.81 0.63 -12.70
CA SER A 65 6.00 1.21 -13.34
C SER A 65 7.02 0.15 -13.77
N GLY A 66 7.05 -1.00 -13.07
CA GLY A 66 8.11 -2.00 -13.19
C GLY A 66 9.43 -1.56 -12.56
N GLU A 67 9.44 -0.45 -11.83
CA GLU A 67 10.63 0.12 -11.20
C GLU A 67 10.75 -0.28 -9.74
N SER A 68 11.99 -0.53 -9.32
CA SER A 68 12.28 -0.90 -7.94
C SER A 68 12.02 0.26 -6.96
N ARG A 69 11.65 -0.11 -5.76
CA ARG A 69 11.55 0.77 -4.60
C ARG A 69 12.86 1.53 -4.33
N ALA A 70 14.00 0.94 -4.64
CA ALA A 70 15.29 1.63 -4.59
C ALA A 70 15.34 2.85 -5.51
N LYS A 71 14.64 2.82 -6.65
CA LYS A 71 14.59 3.92 -7.62
C LYS A 71 13.52 4.95 -7.28
N HIS A 72 12.27 4.50 -7.03
CA HIS A 72 11.19 5.46 -6.76
C HIS A 72 11.14 5.94 -5.30
N GLY A 73 11.81 5.25 -4.36
CA GLY A 73 11.92 5.66 -2.96
C GLY A 73 10.64 5.59 -2.14
N TYR A 74 9.50 5.23 -2.72
CA TYR A 74 8.22 5.21 -2.01
C TYR A 74 8.08 3.94 -1.17
N HIS A 75 8.10 4.11 0.16
CA HIS A 75 8.02 3.02 1.12
C HIS A 75 7.00 3.25 2.24
N TYR A 76 6.55 4.50 2.41
CA TYR A 76 5.53 4.87 3.39
C TYR A 76 4.85 6.17 3.00
N PHE A 77 3.60 6.38 3.44
CA PHE A 77 2.81 7.55 3.06
C PHE A 77 3.36 8.89 3.60
N ARG A 78 4.24 8.84 4.62
CA ARG A 78 5.01 10.00 5.12
C ARG A 78 6.45 9.59 5.28
N GLN A 79 7.33 10.26 4.59
CA GLN A 79 8.73 9.91 4.48
C GLN A 79 9.64 11.09 4.83
N LEU A 80 10.88 10.76 5.19
CA LEU A 80 11.93 11.75 5.36
C LEU A 80 12.26 12.38 3.99
N VAL A 81 12.34 13.70 3.95
CA VAL A 81 12.82 14.42 2.77
C VAL A 81 14.34 14.30 2.71
N PRO A 82 14.92 13.75 1.64
CA PRO A 82 16.37 13.54 1.53
C PRO A 82 17.17 14.80 1.82
N GLY A 83 18.27 14.65 2.57
CA GLY A 83 19.13 15.75 2.96
C GLY A 83 18.56 16.69 4.02
N THR A 84 17.43 16.36 4.64
CA THR A 84 16.78 17.14 5.70
C THR A 84 16.31 16.24 6.85
N TYR A 85 15.78 16.86 7.91
CA TYR A 85 14.98 16.16 8.94
C TYR A 85 13.50 16.50 8.84
N ASP A 86 13.05 16.96 7.70
CA ASP A 86 11.64 17.22 7.46
C ASP A 86 10.90 15.95 7.00
N LEU A 87 9.68 15.79 7.46
CA LEU A 87 8.78 14.74 7.00
C LEU A 87 7.80 15.33 5.98
N ALA A 88 7.57 14.62 4.89
CA ALA A 88 6.58 15.01 3.90
C ALA A 88 5.71 13.81 3.48
N PRO A 89 4.46 14.05 3.05
CA PRO A 89 3.67 13.03 2.41
C PRO A 89 4.34 12.55 1.12
N ALA A 90 4.48 11.24 0.99
CA ALA A 90 4.95 10.62 -0.26
C ALA A 90 3.74 10.01 -0.98
N ARG A 91 3.66 10.24 -2.28
CA ARG A 91 2.60 9.74 -3.16
C ARG A 91 3.16 9.54 -4.56
N GLY A 92 2.63 8.56 -5.26
CA GLY A 92 3.06 8.22 -6.62
C GLY A 92 3.11 9.42 -7.57
N ARG A 93 2.22 10.41 -7.38
CA ARG A 93 2.18 11.65 -8.14
C ARG A 93 3.47 12.49 -8.05
N PHE A 94 4.20 12.41 -6.94
CA PHE A 94 5.43 13.18 -6.70
C PHE A 94 6.70 12.41 -7.08
N LEU A 95 6.54 11.15 -7.52
CA LEU A 95 7.67 10.29 -7.85
C LEU A 95 8.09 10.49 -9.30
N ASP A 96 9.38 10.36 -9.54
CA ASP A 96 9.97 10.44 -10.90
C ASP A 96 9.90 9.08 -11.61
N VAL A 97 8.73 8.43 -11.52
CA VAL A 97 8.44 7.19 -12.24
C VAL A 97 7.05 7.26 -12.85
N GLN A 98 6.89 6.60 -13.98
CA GLN A 98 5.65 6.65 -14.74
C GLN A 98 5.05 5.24 -14.87
N PRO A 99 3.72 5.12 -14.85
CA PRO A 99 3.06 3.84 -15.09
C PRO A 99 3.31 3.36 -16.53
N PHE A 100 3.35 2.04 -16.73
CA PHE A 100 3.70 1.41 -18.00
C PHE A 100 2.84 1.89 -19.17
N TRP A 101 1.59 2.24 -18.96
CA TRP A 101 0.72 2.69 -20.05
C TRP A 101 1.12 4.04 -20.63
N ARG A 102 2.00 4.80 -19.98
CA ARG A 102 2.60 6.00 -20.57
C ARG A 102 3.67 5.70 -21.61
N ARG A 103 4.15 4.46 -21.66
CA ARG A 103 5.06 3.98 -22.72
C ARG A 103 4.30 3.55 -23.98
N LEU A 104 2.97 3.41 -23.91
CA LEU A 104 2.14 2.99 -25.02
C LEU A 104 2.06 4.12 -26.08
N GLY A 105 1.86 3.71 -27.34
CA GLY A 105 1.69 4.64 -28.45
C GLY A 105 0.46 5.53 -28.29
N LYS A 106 0.50 6.74 -28.89
CA LYS A 106 -0.60 7.72 -28.81
C LYS A 106 -1.87 7.27 -29.51
N GLU A 107 -1.81 6.22 -30.31
CA GLU A 107 -2.94 5.56 -30.97
C GLU A 107 -3.68 4.57 -30.07
N GLN A 108 -3.07 4.16 -28.94
CA GLN A 108 -3.68 3.22 -28.01
C GLN A 108 -4.77 3.89 -27.18
N ARG A 109 -5.94 3.31 -27.18
CA ARG A 109 -7.09 3.80 -26.41
C ARG A 109 -7.15 3.14 -25.05
N LEU A 110 -7.11 3.93 -23.98
CA LEU A 110 -6.99 3.46 -22.62
C LEU A 110 -8.23 3.77 -21.79
N ALA A 111 -8.60 2.86 -20.90
CA ALA A 111 -9.54 3.08 -19.81
C ALA A 111 -8.84 2.74 -18.49
N VAL A 112 -8.50 3.73 -17.68
CA VAL A 112 -7.79 3.53 -16.40
C VAL A 112 -8.62 4.13 -15.27
N VAL A 113 -8.99 3.30 -14.28
CA VAL A 113 -9.88 3.71 -13.19
C VAL A 113 -9.26 3.35 -11.83
N ASP A 114 -9.03 4.38 -11.04
CA ASP A 114 -8.67 4.30 -9.62
C ASP A 114 -7.46 3.40 -9.29
N VAL A 115 -6.44 3.37 -10.16
CA VAL A 115 -5.16 2.73 -9.83
C VAL A 115 -4.48 3.57 -8.74
N PRO A 116 -4.17 2.99 -7.55
CA PRO A 116 -3.63 3.76 -6.44
C PRO A 116 -2.21 4.25 -6.67
N ASP A 117 -1.86 5.37 -6.05
CA ASP A 117 -0.48 5.90 -5.97
C ASP A 117 0.20 6.16 -7.32
N VAL A 118 -0.59 6.44 -8.35
CA VAL A 118 -0.04 6.76 -9.69
C VAL A 118 -0.03 8.25 -9.97
N ALA A 119 0.71 8.64 -11.00
CA ALA A 119 0.73 10.00 -11.53
C ALA A 119 -0.67 10.45 -11.98
N SER A 120 -0.88 11.78 -12.01
CA SER A 120 -2.12 12.37 -12.54
C SER A 120 -2.46 11.84 -13.93
N PRO A 121 -3.76 11.79 -14.29
CA PRO A 121 -4.20 11.43 -15.62
C PRO A 121 -3.47 12.20 -16.72
N SER A 122 -3.18 11.55 -17.82
CA SER A 122 -2.39 12.11 -18.92
C SER A 122 -3.16 12.10 -20.24
N PRO A 123 -2.85 13.01 -21.17
CA PRO A 123 -3.51 13.09 -22.46
C PRO A 123 -3.18 11.88 -23.33
N GLN A 124 -4.04 10.87 -23.29
CA GLN A 124 -4.05 9.68 -24.15
C GLN A 124 -5.48 9.37 -24.59
N PRO A 125 -5.72 8.78 -25.77
CA PRO A 125 -7.07 8.41 -26.20
C PRO A 125 -7.79 7.52 -25.18
N GLY A 126 -9.10 7.71 -25.02
CA GLY A 126 -9.90 7.04 -24.04
C GLY A 126 -10.16 7.89 -22.80
N PHE A 127 -10.14 7.28 -21.61
CA PHE A 127 -10.40 8.01 -20.37
C PHE A 127 -9.56 7.48 -19.20
N GLN A 128 -9.34 8.36 -18.23
CA GLN A 128 -8.70 8.03 -16.95
C GLN A 128 -9.47 8.70 -15.81
N VAL A 129 -9.72 7.97 -14.74
CA VAL A 129 -10.34 8.43 -13.48
C VAL A 129 -9.39 8.07 -12.36
N SER A 130 -8.98 9.05 -11.56
CA SER A 130 -8.05 8.83 -10.43
C SER A 130 -8.60 9.44 -9.16
N GLU A 131 -8.34 8.81 -8.01
CA GLU A 131 -8.67 9.28 -6.66
C GLU A 131 -10.19 9.46 -6.41
N TRP A 132 -11.06 8.86 -7.25
CA TRP A 132 -12.51 8.96 -7.07
C TRP A 132 -13.04 7.98 -6.02
N ALA A 133 -12.62 6.71 -6.10
CA ALA A 133 -13.04 5.65 -5.18
C ALA A 133 -11.88 4.70 -4.79
N THR A 134 -10.67 5.24 -4.67
CA THR A 134 -9.52 4.51 -4.12
C THR A 134 -9.69 4.26 -2.62
N HIS A 135 -8.88 3.38 -2.03
CA HIS A 135 -8.95 3.04 -0.61
C HIS A 135 -8.83 4.27 0.29
N TYR A 136 -7.80 5.07 0.13
CA TYR A 136 -7.57 6.28 0.92
C TYR A 136 -7.15 7.44 0.02
N PRO A 137 -8.12 8.07 -0.70
CA PRO A 137 -7.80 9.10 -1.66
C PRO A 137 -7.17 10.31 -0.98
N TYR A 138 -5.97 10.66 -1.40
CA TYR A 138 -5.21 11.77 -0.84
C TYR A 138 -5.46 13.08 -1.58
N PHE A 139 -5.49 13.03 -2.92
CA PHE A 139 -5.72 14.16 -3.78
C PHE A 139 -7.21 14.29 -4.16
N PRO A 140 -7.65 15.44 -4.67
CA PRO A 140 -8.93 15.52 -5.34
C PRO A 140 -9.05 14.49 -6.47
N ALA A 141 -10.26 14.06 -6.76
CA ALA A 141 -10.50 13.22 -7.94
C ALA A 141 -10.15 14.00 -9.21
N GLU A 142 -9.46 13.32 -10.13
CA GLU A 142 -9.03 13.88 -11.41
C GLU A 142 -9.42 12.94 -12.54
N THR A 143 -9.69 13.51 -13.71
CA THR A 143 -9.99 12.71 -14.90
C THR A 143 -9.22 13.21 -16.12
N TYR A 144 -9.09 12.34 -17.10
CA TYR A 144 -8.79 12.71 -18.47
C TYR A 144 -9.86 12.09 -19.39
N PRO A 145 -10.50 12.85 -20.26
CA PRO A 145 -10.39 14.30 -20.34
C PRO A 145 -10.90 15.01 -19.06
N PRO A 146 -10.43 16.22 -18.73
CA PRO A 146 -10.75 16.90 -17.45
C PRO A 146 -12.24 17.12 -17.20
N GLU A 147 -13.03 17.38 -18.24
CA GLU A 147 -14.48 17.59 -18.16
C GLU A 147 -15.26 16.32 -17.76
N LEU A 148 -14.66 15.15 -17.88
CA LEU A 148 -15.28 13.88 -17.50
C LEU A 148 -15.63 13.83 -16.00
N ILE A 149 -14.90 14.56 -15.14
CA ILE A 149 -15.16 14.55 -13.71
C ILE A 149 -16.57 15.01 -13.38
N GLN A 150 -17.10 16.03 -14.10
CA GLN A 150 -18.45 16.51 -13.90
C GLN A 150 -19.47 15.39 -14.17
N LYS A 151 -19.33 14.68 -15.30
CA LYS A 151 -20.19 13.56 -15.64
C LYS A 151 -20.12 12.45 -14.59
N VAL A 152 -18.89 12.12 -14.11
CA VAL A 152 -18.68 11.10 -13.08
C VAL A 152 -19.39 11.47 -11.79
N GLU A 153 -19.25 12.71 -11.33
CA GLU A 153 -19.89 13.16 -10.08
C GLU A 153 -21.42 13.29 -10.20
N GLU A 154 -21.94 13.74 -11.33
CA GLU A 154 -23.39 13.85 -11.57
C GLU A 154 -24.06 12.47 -11.67
N SER A 155 -23.46 11.50 -12.37
CA SER A 155 -24.06 10.20 -12.62
C SER A 155 -23.81 9.18 -11.50
N PHE A 156 -22.61 9.17 -10.92
CA PHE A 156 -22.17 8.15 -9.95
C PHE A 156 -21.94 8.72 -8.55
N GLY A 157 -22.13 10.05 -8.38
CA GLY A 157 -21.97 10.77 -7.13
C GLY A 157 -20.53 11.26 -6.90
N PRO A 158 -20.36 12.21 -5.96
CA PRO A 158 -19.07 12.77 -5.63
C PRO A 158 -18.15 11.75 -4.97
N ARG A 159 -16.85 12.00 -5.03
CA ARG A 159 -15.85 11.28 -4.28
C ARG A 159 -16.24 11.17 -2.81
N ARG A 160 -16.21 9.96 -2.26
CA ARG A 160 -16.46 9.70 -0.83
C ARG A 160 -15.27 8.97 -0.20
N VAL A 161 -14.74 9.57 0.86
CA VAL A 161 -13.72 8.92 1.70
C VAL A 161 -14.44 8.06 2.73
N ILE A 162 -14.18 6.77 2.73
CA ILE A 162 -14.68 5.82 3.74
C ILE A 162 -13.51 5.52 4.66
N HIS A 163 -13.58 6.07 5.88
CA HIS A 163 -12.54 5.87 6.88
C HIS A 163 -12.76 4.58 7.66
N GLU A 164 -11.68 3.86 7.89
CA GLU A 164 -11.65 2.78 8.86
C GLU A 164 -11.82 3.34 10.27
N LYS A 165 -12.60 2.64 11.07
CA LYS A 165 -12.85 2.95 12.48
C LYS A 165 -12.57 1.71 13.34
N PRO A 166 -11.39 1.59 13.96
CA PRO A 166 -11.04 0.41 14.76
C PRO A 166 -12.05 0.10 15.86
N ASP A 167 -12.52 1.13 16.55
CA ASP A 167 -13.50 1.04 17.65
C ASP A 167 -14.97 1.24 17.20
N ALA A 168 -15.25 1.01 15.92
CA ALA A 168 -16.62 1.15 15.41
C ALA A 168 -17.59 0.22 16.18
N THR A 169 -18.74 0.77 16.50
CA THR A 169 -19.89 -0.04 16.95
C THR A 169 -20.37 -0.91 15.77
N LYS A 170 -21.18 -1.92 16.10
CA LYS A 170 -21.76 -2.79 15.06
C LYS A 170 -22.61 -2.03 14.05
N ASP A 171 -23.35 -1.03 14.49
CA ASP A 171 -24.18 -0.20 13.59
C ASP A 171 -23.32 0.67 12.68
N GLU A 172 -22.20 1.23 13.18
CA GLU A 172 -21.24 1.95 12.36
C GLU A 172 -20.54 1.00 11.37
N ASP A 173 -20.17 -0.21 11.78
CA ASP A 173 -19.64 -1.23 10.88
C ASP A 173 -20.63 -1.61 9.77
N LEU A 174 -21.92 -1.75 10.09
CA LEU A 174 -22.97 -1.99 9.10
C LEU A 174 -23.12 -0.81 8.12
N ASP A 175 -22.99 0.41 8.60
CA ASP A 175 -23.02 1.60 7.72
C ASP A 175 -21.80 1.64 6.79
N ILE A 176 -20.59 1.40 7.31
CA ILE A 176 -19.37 1.28 6.52
C ILE A 176 -19.52 0.16 5.46
N TYR A 177 -20.03 -0.99 5.85
CA TYR A 177 -20.26 -2.11 4.93
C TYR A 177 -21.19 -1.74 3.78
N ARG A 178 -22.32 -1.11 4.07
CA ARG A 178 -23.28 -0.65 3.05
C ARG A 178 -22.67 0.38 2.11
N GLN A 179 -21.88 1.31 2.64
CA GLN A 179 -21.16 2.31 1.84
C GLN A 179 -20.14 1.65 0.90
N LEU A 180 -19.40 0.64 1.36
CA LEU A 180 -18.44 -0.09 0.52
C LEU A 180 -19.15 -0.87 -0.57
N MET A 181 -20.24 -1.58 -0.26
CA MET A 181 -21.05 -2.32 -1.25
C MET A 181 -21.64 -1.39 -2.32
N ASP A 182 -22.16 -0.22 -1.91
CA ASP A 182 -22.66 0.80 -2.85
C ASP A 182 -21.53 1.36 -3.73
N ARG A 183 -20.34 1.56 -3.18
CA ARG A 183 -19.19 2.07 -3.93
C ARG A 183 -18.69 1.06 -4.97
N VAL A 184 -18.63 -0.26 -4.64
CA VAL A 184 -18.32 -1.32 -5.62
C VAL A 184 -19.31 -1.27 -6.79
N ARG A 185 -20.62 -1.23 -6.50
CA ARG A 185 -21.67 -1.17 -7.52
C ARG A 185 -21.52 0.05 -8.43
N ARG A 186 -21.34 1.26 -7.85
CA ARG A 186 -21.18 2.52 -8.61
C ARG A 186 -19.95 2.50 -9.50
N LYS A 187 -18.83 1.94 -9.01
CA LYS A 187 -17.60 1.82 -9.80
C LYS A 187 -17.82 0.87 -10.99
N GLY A 188 -18.49 -0.26 -10.78
CA GLY A 188 -18.87 -1.16 -11.86
C GLY A 188 -19.78 -0.49 -12.90
N GLU A 189 -20.80 0.23 -12.46
CA GLU A 189 -21.71 0.99 -13.34
C GLU A 189 -20.94 2.05 -14.14
N LEU A 190 -20.06 2.82 -13.49
CA LEU A 190 -19.19 3.80 -14.16
C LEU A 190 -18.36 3.13 -15.25
N CYS A 191 -17.71 2.01 -14.93
CA CYS A 191 -16.89 1.30 -15.91
C CYS A 191 -17.72 0.88 -17.12
N ARG A 192 -18.87 0.23 -16.91
CA ARG A 192 -19.74 -0.22 -18.02
C ARG A 192 -20.24 0.94 -18.87
N GLU A 193 -20.70 2.04 -18.24
CA GLU A 193 -21.18 3.19 -19.00
C GLU A 193 -20.09 3.83 -19.86
N LEU A 194 -18.88 4.00 -19.31
CA LEU A 194 -17.77 4.64 -20.01
C LEU A 194 -17.09 3.73 -21.04
N LEU A 195 -17.23 2.41 -20.90
CA LEU A 195 -16.71 1.43 -21.85
C LEU A 195 -17.69 1.15 -23.01
N SER A 196 -18.98 1.43 -22.80
CA SER A 196 -20.04 1.07 -23.76
C SER A 196 -19.88 1.74 -25.11
N GLY A 197 -19.97 0.93 -26.17
CA GLY A 197 -19.96 1.38 -27.56
C GLY A 197 -18.59 1.74 -28.13
N ASP A 198 -17.53 1.70 -27.33
CA ASP A 198 -16.16 2.03 -27.73
C ASP A 198 -15.23 0.80 -27.66
N ARG A 199 -14.12 0.86 -28.40
CA ARG A 199 -13.05 -0.14 -28.29
C ARG A 199 -11.88 0.42 -27.52
N PHE A 200 -11.37 -0.35 -26.58
CA PHE A 200 -10.19 -0.03 -25.79
C PHE A 200 -9.09 -1.07 -26.03
N ASP A 201 -7.85 -0.62 -26.06
CA ASP A 201 -6.67 -1.49 -26.15
C ASP A 201 -6.21 -1.93 -24.76
N LEU A 202 -6.38 -1.06 -23.74
CA LEU A 202 -6.15 -1.35 -22.33
C LEU A 202 -7.35 -0.89 -21.51
N VAL A 203 -7.83 -1.79 -20.65
CA VAL A 203 -8.77 -1.48 -19.56
C VAL A 203 -8.09 -1.86 -18.25
N PHE A 204 -7.86 -0.90 -17.35
CA PHE A 204 -7.27 -1.16 -16.04
C PHE A 204 -8.13 -0.54 -14.94
N VAL A 205 -8.75 -1.37 -14.13
CA VAL A 205 -9.68 -0.95 -13.05
C VAL A 205 -9.22 -1.55 -11.74
N VAL A 206 -9.12 -0.73 -10.68
CA VAL A 206 -8.77 -1.19 -9.33
C VAL A 206 -9.90 -0.94 -8.34
N PHE A 207 -10.21 -1.97 -7.55
CA PHE A 207 -11.17 -1.92 -6.45
C PHE A 207 -10.43 -1.84 -5.11
N GLY A 208 -10.57 -0.71 -4.40
CA GLY A 208 -9.99 -0.49 -3.08
C GLY A 208 -10.93 -0.90 -1.92
N GLU A 209 -12.12 -1.40 -2.24
CA GLU A 209 -13.13 -1.76 -1.25
C GLU A 209 -12.77 -3.01 -0.46
N CYS A 210 -12.06 -3.96 -1.08
CA CYS A 210 -11.52 -5.13 -0.40
C CYS A 210 -10.42 -4.76 0.61
N HIS A 211 -9.66 -3.70 0.39
CA HIS A 211 -8.67 -3.15 1.31
C HIS A 211 -9.35 -2.63 2.58
N THR A 212 -10.22 -1.62 2.43
CA THR A 212 -10.96 -1.04 3.57
C THR A 212 -11.78 -2.10 4.30
N GLY A 213 -12.51 -2.94 3.55
CA GLY A 213 -13.34 -3.99 4.14
C GLY A 213 -12.52 -5.10 4.79
N GLY A 214 -11.37 -5.45 4.21
CA GLY A 214 -10.43 -6.40 4.79
C GLY A 214 -9.96 -5.96 6.17
N HIS A 215 -9.52 -4.71 6.31
CA HIS A 215 -9.13 -4.18 7.62
C HIS A 215 -10.29 -4.01 8.60
N GLN A 216 -11.40 -3.42 8.15
CA GLN A 216 -12.52 -3.10 9.02
C GLN A 216 -13.25 -4.32 9.56
N PHE A 217 -13.44 -5.34 8.70
CA PHE A 217 -14.26 -6.52 9.02
C PHE A 217 -13.46 -7.77 9.38
N TRP A 218 -12.12 -7.69 9.41
CA TRP A 218 -11.27 -8.82 9.84
C TRP A 218 -11.67 -9.39 11.19
N LYS A 219 -12.04 -8.54 12.14
CA LYS A 219 -12.48 -8.90 13.48
C LYS A 219 -13.69 -9.84 13.51
N TYR A 220 -14.49 -9.87 12.45
CA TYR A 220 -15.65 -10.76 12.33
C TYR A 220 -15.31 -12.13 11.74
N GLN A 221 -14.17 -12.26 11.07
CA GLN A 221 -13.73 -13.52 10.45
C GLN A 221 -12.85 -14.37 11.37
N THR A 222 -11.98 -13.73 12.16
CA THR A 222 -10.87 -14.38 12.85
C THR A 222 -11.09 -14.63 14.32
N SER A 223 -12.23 -14.27 14.91
CA SER A 223 -12.47 -14.48 16.34
C SER A 223 -12.70 -15.96 16.66
N PRO A 224 -11.71 -16.70 17.22
CA PRO A 224 -11.94 -18.02 17.78
C PRO A 224 -12.90 -17.84 18.96
N GLY A 225 -14.17 -18.25 18.80
CA GLY A 225 -15.19 -18.12 19.84
C GLY A 225 -16.14 -16.93 19.73
N GLY A 226 -15.93 -16.00 18.78
CA GLY A 226 -16.96 -15.08 18.33
C GLY A 226 -18.09 -15.90 17.70
N SER A 227 -19.27 -15.90 18.29
CA SER A 227 -20.37 -16.64 17.67
C SER A 227 -20.78 -15.90 16.41
N ALA A 228 -20.86 -16.60 15.28
CA ALA A 228 -21.38 -16.06 14.02
C ALA A 228 -22.77 -15.39 14.19
N ARG A 229 -23.49 -15.71 15.28
CA ARG A 229 -24.76 -15.10 15.68
C ARG A 229 -24.63 -13.65 16.14
N GLU A 230 -23.48 -13.23 16.69
CA GLU A 230 -23.26 -11.85 17.16
C GLU A 230 -22.87 -10.90 16.02
N ALA A 231 -22.21 -11.39 14.97
CA ALA A 231 -21.83 -10.61 13.81
C ALA A 231 -23.01 -10.32 12.84
N GLY A 232 -23.96 -11.27 12.70
CA GLY A 232 -25.11 -11.10 11.79
C GLY A 232 -24.67 -10.92 10.33
N GLU A 233 -25.11 -9.85 9.68
CA GLU A 233 -24.76 -9.52 8.29
C GLU A 233 -23.24 -9.33 8.07
N LEU A 234 -22.49 -9.02 9.13
CA LEU A 234 -21.04 -8.76 9.03
C LEU A 234 -20.20 -10.05 9.06
N THR A 235 -20.78 -11.21 9.35
CA THR A 235 -20.07 -12.49 9.41
C THR A 235 -19.32 -12.79 8.10
N ASP A 236 -19.95 -12.52 6.98
CA ASP A 236 -19.40 -12.75 5.63
C ASP A 236 -19.05 -11.43 4.91
N ALA A 237 -18.91 -10.32 5.65
CA ALA A 237 -18.75 -8.99 5.03
C ALA A 237 -17.56 -8.92 4.06
N VAL A 238 -16.39 -9.46 4.43
CA VAL A 238 -15.23 -9.51 3.52
C VAL A 238 -15.53 -10.36 2.29
N LYS A 239 -16.08 -11.55 2.48
CA LYS A 239 -16.43 -12.46 1.38
C LYS A 239 -17.44 -11.82 0.43
N ASN A 240 -18.47 -11.18 0.97
CA ASN A 240 -19.50 -10.52 0.18
C ASN A 240 -18.94 -9.34 -0.64
N LEU A 241 -17.96 -8.60 -0.10
CA LEU A 241 -17.25 -7.54 -0.85
C LEU A 241 -16.50 -8.14 -2.05
N TYR A 242 -15.75 -9.24 -1.85
CA TYR A 242 -15.07 -9.92 -2.96
C TYR A 242 -16.06 -10.43 -4.00
N GLN A 243 -17.18 -11.01 -3.58
CA GLN A 243 -18.24 -11.45 -4.50
C GLN A 243 -18.87 -10.30 -5.28
N ALA A 244 -19.07 -9.15 -4.63
CA ALA A 244 -19.59 -7.96 -5.30
C ALA A 244 -18.58 -7.44 -6.35
N ILE A 245 -17.30 -7.40 -6.03
CA ILE A 245 -16.25 -7.04 -6.97
C ILE A 245 -16.21 -8.04 -8.14
N ASP A 246 -16.13 -9.34 -7.84
CA ASP A 246 -16.09 -10.40 -8.87
C ASP A 246 -17.27 -10.33 -9.85
N ARG A 247 -18.46 -10.04 -9.35
CA ARG A 247 -19.64 -9.82 -10.18
C ARG A 247 -19.47 -8.61 -11.10
N GLU A 248 -18.97 -7.47 -10.60
CA GLU A 248 -18.75 -6.28 -11.44
C GLU A 248 -17.67 -6.54 -12.50
N LEU A 249 -16.63 -7.33 -12.17
CA LEU A 249 -15.64 -7.78 -13.14
C LEU A 249 -16.28 -8.59 -14.28
N GLY A 250 -17.15 -9.53 -13.95
CA GLY A 250 -17.91 -10.30 -14.96
C GLY A 250 -18.74 -9.41 -15.87
N LEU A 251 -19.49 -8.47 -15.30
CA LEU A 251 -20.32 -7.53 -16.06
C LEU A 251 -19.49 -6.59 -16.95
N VAL A 252 -18.30 -6.16 -16.51
CA VAL A 252 -17.38 -5.37 -17.35
C VAL A 252 -16.86 -6.21 -18.52
N LEU A 253 -16.52 -7.49 -18.30
CA LEU A 253 -16.09 -8.37 -19.37
C LEU A 253 -17.23 -8.65 -20.38
N GLU A 254 -18.45 -8.79 -19.92
CA GLU A 254 -19.64 -8.92 -20.79
C GLU A 254 -19.85 -7.67 -21.67
N GLU A 255 -19.70 -6.46 -21.09
CA GLU A 255 -19.81 -5.18 -21.82
C GLU A 255 -18.74 -5.05 -22.92
N LEU A 256 -17.50 -5.43 -22.58
CA LEU A 256 -16.39 -5.40 -23.53
C LEU A 256 -16.55 -6.41 -24.67
N GLY A 257 -17.14 -7.56 -24.37
CA GLY A 257 -17.32 -8.66 -25.32
C GLY A 257 -15.99 -9.21 -25.87
N GLY A 258 -16.09 -10.11 -26.85
CA GLY A 258 -14.92 -10.69 -27.49
C GLY A 258 -14.16 -11.68 -26.60
N ASP A 259 -12.86 -11.84 -26.86
CA ASP A 259 -11.96 -12.72 -26.10
C ASP A 259 -10.73 -11.92 -25.65
N PRO A 260 -10.83 -11.14 -24.56
CA PRO A 260 -9.73 -10.33 -24.05
C PRO A 260 -8.66 -11.17 -23.36
N ASN A 261 -7.42 -10.64 -23.32
CA ASN A 261 -6.43 -11.09 -22.34
C ASN A 261 -6.78 -10.45 -21.00
N VAL A 262 -7.09 -11.24 -20.00
CA VAL A 262 -7.56 -10.78 -18.69
C VAL A 262 -6.53 -11.09 -17.64
N PHE A 263 -6.15 -10.08 -16.88
CA PHE A 263 -5.31 -10.17 -15.69
C PHE A 263 -6.09 -9.82 -14.43
N VAL A 264 -5.92 -10.59 -13.38
CA VAL A 264 -6.34 -10.25 -12.02
C VAL A 264 -5.09 -10.05 -11.17
N VAL A 265 -4.96 -8.88 -10.56
CA VAL A 265 -3.78 -8.49 -9.80
C VAL A 265 -4.18 -8.05 -8.41
N SER A 266 -3.44 -8.52 -7.40
CA SER A 266 -3.53 -8.01 -6.04
C SER A 266 -2.18 -7.43 -5.61
N SER A 267 -2.22 -6.26 -4.95
CA SER A 267 -1.00 -5.60 -4.49
C SER A 267 -0.32 -6.35 -3.35
N VAL A 268 -1.05 -6.64 -2.29
CA VAL A 268 -0.60 -7.32 -1.06
C VAL A 268 -1.75 -8.13 -0.46
N GLY A 269 -1.45 -9.05 0.46
CA GLY A 269 -2.47 -9.74 1.27
C GLY A 269 -2.71 -9.05 2.61
N LEU A 270 -3.41 -9.75 3.52
CA LEU A 270 -3.69 -9.32 4.89
C LEU A 270 -3.17 -10.35 5.90
N LYS A 271 -2.76 -9.88 7.07
CA LYS A 271 -2.33 -10.72 8.21
C LYS A 271 -2.78 -10.12 9.54
N PRO A 272 -2.92 -10.93 10.60
CA PRO A 272 -3.08 -10.41 11.96
C PRO A 272 -1.81 -9.66 12.37
N GLN A 273 -1.95 -8.40 12.70
CA GLN A 273 -0.84 -7.57 13.19
C GLN A 273 -1.40 -6.33 13.89
N TRP A 274 -0.79 -5.97 15.01
CA TRP A 274 -1.11 -4.76 15.74
C TRP A 274 -0.08 -3.66 15.46
N PRO A 275 -0.47 -2.38 15.48
CA PRO A 275 0.47 -1.29 15.34
C PRO A 275 1.54 -1.31 16.42
N ALA A 276 2.76 -0.99 16.03
CA ALA A 276 3.93 -0.89 16.91
C ALA A 276 4.52 0.53 16.93
N GLN A 277 3.74 1.55 16.57
CA GLN A 277 4.22 2.92 16.43
C GLN A 277 4.93 3.43 17.68
N GLY A 278 4.31 3.25 18.85
CA GLY A 278 4.92 3.68 20.12
C GLY A 278 6.19 2.91 20.46
N LEU A 279 6.26 1.63 20.10
CA LEU A 279 7.47 0.82 20.25
C LEU A 279 8.55 1.30 19.28
N ASN A 280 8.23 1.49 17.99
CA ASN A 280 9.17 1.97 16.99
C ASN A 280 9.81 3.29 17.39
N GLU A 281 9.00 4.28 17.81
CA GLU A 281 9.49 5.60 18.24
C GLU A 281 10.35 5.52 19.50
N ALA A 282 10.03 4.62 20.43
CA ALA A 282 10.73 4.51 21.71
C ALA A 282 12.05 3.73 21.66
N VAL A 283 12.20 2.78 20.73
CA VAL A 283 13.37 1.89 20.66
C VAL A 283 14.69 2.67 20.63
N CYS A 284 14.84 3.64 19.72
CA CYS A 284 16.07 4.40 19.59
C CYS A 284 16.38 5.24 20.84
N HIS A 285 15.34 5.85 21.43
CA HIS A 285 15.50 6.63 22.67
C HIS A 285 15.88 5.78 23.87
N ARG A 286 15.19 4.65 24.07
CA ARG A 286 15.39 3.78 25.23
C ARG A 286 16.74 3.05 25.21
N LEU A 287 17.25 2.77 24.03
CA LEU A 287 18.56 2.13 23.85
C LEU A 287 19.72 3.15 23.75
N GLY A 288 19.44 4.46 23.72
CA GLY A 288 20.44 5.51 23.71
C GLY A 288 21.04 5.81 22.32
N TYR A 289 20.32 5.45 21.25
CA TYR A 289 20.70 5.81 19.88
C TYR A 289 20.16 7.16 19.44
N GLN A 290 18.98 7.56 19.97
CA GLN A 290 18.33 8.84 19.69
C GLN A 290 18.16 9.60 21.01
N HIS A 291 18.45 10.90 20.99
CA HIS A 291 18.39 11.75 22.17
C HIS A 291 17.36 12.86 21.99
N SER A 292 16.61 13.15 23.06
CA SER A 292 15.77 14.35 23.11
C SER A 292 16.61 15.57 23.46
N PRO A 293 16.23 16.77 22.98
CA PRO A 293 16.88 18.01 23.41
C PRO A 293 16.83 18.15 24.92
N GLU A 294 17.88 18.66 25.49
CA GLU A 294 17.87 19.03 26.91
C GLU A 294 16.73 20.02 27.15
N ALA A 295 15.97 19.78 28.23
CA ALA A 295 14.85 20.64 28.57
C ALA A 295 15.37 22.06 28.83
N GLN A 296 15.30 22.94 27.84
CA GLN A 296 15.55 24.37 28.11
C GLN A 296 14.42 24.87 29.03
N PRO A 297 14.75 25.58 30.09
CA PRO A 297 13.76 26.26 30.91
C PRO A 297 13.23 27.47 30.15
N GLY A 298 12.41 27.20 29.14
CA GLY A 298 11.75 28.15 28.27
C GLY A 298 10.26 27.83 28.18
N PHE A 299 9.44 28.82 28.49
CA PHE A 299 7.98 28.72 28.32
C PHE A 299 7.67 28.60 26.83
N ASN A 300 7.33 27.39 26.38
CA ASN A 300 6.75 27.18 25.05
C ASN A 300 5.23 27.30 25.18
N PRO A 301 4.62 28.43 24.79
CA PRO A 301 3.20 28.70 25.01
C PRO A 301 2.33 27.70 24.26
N VAL A 302 2.74 27.22 23.09
CA VAL A 302 2.01 26.26 22.28
C VAL A 302 1.98 24.87 22.95
N HIS A 303 3.10 24.42 23.49
CA HIS A 303 3.19 23.15 24.19
C HIS A 303 2.39 23.17 25.50
N THR A 304 2.43 24.29 26.24
CA THR A 304 1.68 24.48 27.47
C THR A 304 0.17 24.56 27.19
N LEU A 305 -0.23 25.29 26.15
CA LEU A 305 -1.62 25.39 25.74
C LEU A 305 -2.18 24.03 25.30
N ARG A 306 -1.40 23.26 24.51
CA ARG A 306 -1.80 21.93 24.06
C ARG A 306 -1.96 20.94 25.21
N ARG A 307 -1.16 21.06 26.27
CA ARG A 307 -1.26 20.21 27.47
C ARG A 307 -2.47 20.58 28.33
N LEU A 308 -2.94 21.81 28.26
CA LEU A 308 -4.11 22.32 29.00
C LEU A 308 -5.43 22.09 28.27
N LEU A 309 -5.40 21.81 26.97
CA LEU A 309 -6.59 21.58 26.18
C LEU A 309 -7.07 20.13 26.35
N PRO A 310 -8.36 19.89 26.65
CA PRO A 310 -8.98 18.57 26.63
C PRO A 310 -8.79 17.86 25.28
N GLN A 311 -8.66 16.53 25.27
CA GLN A 311 -8.49 15.72 24.06
C GLN A 311 -9.53 16.09 22.98
N SER A 312 -10.80 16.15 23.37
CA SER A 312 -11.93 16.49 22.48
C SER A 312 -11.82 17.86 21.80
N LEU A 313 -11.16 18.83 22.45
CA LEU A 313 -10.92 20.14 21.85
C LEU A 313 -9.71 20.12 20.90
N ARG A 314 -8.71 19.31 21.21
CA ARG A 314 -7.55 19.07 20.32
C ARG A 314 -8.00 18.39 19.03
N ASP A 315 -8.89 17.42 19.13
CA ASP A 315 -9.44 16.69 17.98
C ASP A 315 -10.28 17.60 17.08
N ARG A 316 -11.10 18.46 17.68
CA ARG A 316 -11.87 19.48 16.92
C ARG A 316 -10.96 20.52 16.25
N LEU A 317 -9.89 20.95 16.91
CA LEU A 317 -8.92 21.89 16.33
C LEU A 317 -8.13 21.23 15.19
N SER A 318 -7.77 19.96 15.33
CA SER A 318 -7.10 19.22 14.24
C SER A 318 -8.00 19.07 13.01
N GLN A 319 -9.31 18.91 13.17
CA GLN A 319 -10.28 18.83 12.07
C GLN A 319 -10.48 20.16 11.32
N VAL A 320 -10.17 21.29 11.95
CA VAL A 320 -10.26 22.63 11.34
C VAL A 320 -9.00 23.00 10.56
N LEU A 321 -7.86 22.38 10.89
CA LEU A 321 -6.61 22.63 10.20
C LEU A 321 -6.63 21.98 8.81
N SER A 322 -6.10 22.69 7.82
CA SER A 322 -5.86 22.08 6.51
C SER A 322 -4.91 20.89 6.66
N ARG A 323 -5.01 19.91 5.77
CA ARG A 323 -4.14 18.72 5.76
C ARG A 323 -2.66 19.10 5.69
N GLU A 324 -2.33 20.12 4.89
CA GLU A 324 -0.98 20.65 4.76
C GLU A 324 -0.46 21.23 6.09
N ALA A 325 -1.28 21.98 6.83
CA ALA A 325 -0.92 22.48 8.16
C ALA A 325 -0.72 21.36 9.18
N GLN A 326 -1.50 20.29 9.11
CA GLN A 326 -1.32 19.10 9.96
C GLN A 326 0.01 18.40 9.66
N GLU A 327 0.35 18.21 8.39
CA GLU A 327 1.62 17.59 7.97
C GLU A 327 2.82 18.44 8.39
N THR A 328 2.74 19.76 8.24
CA THR A 328 3.78 20.69 8.73
C THR A 328 4.00 20.55 10.22
N LEU A 329 2.93 20.52 11.03
CA LEU A 329 3.03 20.37 12.48
C LEU A 329 3.65 19.01 12.90
N ILE A 330 3.38 17.94 12.15
CA ILE A 330 3.97 16.62 12.41
C ILE A 330 5.47 16.66 12.10
N SER A 331 5.85 17.24 10.97
CA SER A 331 7.25 17.42 10.57
C SER A 331 8.02 18.26 11.59
N ASP A 332 7.49 19.42 11.98
CA ASP A 332 8.12 20.31 12.99
C ASP A 332 8.28 19.63 14.35
N LYS A 333 7.27 18.85 14.77
CA LYS A 333 7.36 18.07 16.00
C LYS A 333 8.46 17.03 15.91
N PHE A 334 8.55 16.27 14.85
CA PHE A 334 9.59 15.27 14.64
C PHE A 334 10.98 15.92 14.70
N LYS A 335 11.18 16.99 13.94
CA LYS A 335 12.45 17.72 13.86
C LYS A 335 12.90 18.30 15.20
N SER A 336 11.96 18.90 15.94
CA SER A 336 12.25 19.57 17.21
C SER A 336 12.33 18.64 18.41
N SER A 337 11.86 17.40 18.31
CA SER A 337 11.89 16.42 19.40
C SER A 337 13.21 15.68 19.56
N THR A 338 14.16 15.89 18.64
CA THR A 338 15.44 15.17 18.59
C THR A 338 16.63 16.10 18.69
N ASP A 339 17.59 15.76 19.55
CA ASP A 339 18.93 16.35 19.56
C ASP A 339 19.79 15.63 18.51
N TRP A 340 19.83 16.19 17.33
CA TRP A 340 20.51 15.60 16.18
C TRP A 340 22.02 15.50 16.37
N SER A 341 22.61 16.40 17.14
CA SER A 341 24.07 16.43 17.41
C SER A 341 24.57 15.26 18.27
N ARG A 342 23.64 14.57 18.97
CA ARG A 342 23.93 13.41 19.83
C ARG A 342 23.31 12.12 19.34
N THR A 343 22.49 12.18 18.29
CA THR A 343 21.73 11.04 17.75
C THR A 343 22.55 10.28 16.71
N ARG A 344 22.71 8.97 16.90
CA ARG A 344 23.40 8.07 15.95
C ARG A 344 22.41 7.37 15.00
N ILE A 345 21.27 6.92 15.53
CA ILE A 345 20.18 6.31 14.77
C ILE A 345 18.88 6.93 15.24
N PHE A 346 17.97 7.18 14.33
CA PHE A 346 16.63 7.68 14.62
C PHE A 346 15.55 6.87 13.94
N CYS A 347 14.36 6.85 14.53
CA CYS A 347 13.18 6.23 13.97
C CYS A 347 12.44 7.22 13.07
N ILE A 348 12.14 6.84 11.83
CA ILE A 348 11.15 7.52 10.99
C ILE A 348 9.78 7.02 11.45
N PRO A 349 8.82 7.90 11.81
CA PRO A 349 7.51 7.49 12.32
C PRO A 349 6.76 6.57 11.35
N SER A 350 6.37 5.41 11.84
CA SER A 350 5.68 4.36 11.07
C SER A 350 4.73 3.56 11.96
N LEU A 351 3.66 2.98 11.40
CA LEU A 351 2.64 2.29 12.18
C LEU A 351 3.06 0.87 12.59
N TYR A 352 3.43 0.04 11.64
CA TYR A 352 3.68 -1.39 11.87
C TYR A 352 5.17 -1.72 11.82
N THR A 353 5.80 -1.52 10.70
CA THR A 353 7.22 -1.84 10.49
C THR A 353 8.11 -0.73 11.04
N GLY A 354 9.09 -1.08 11.88
CA GLY A 354 10.11 -0.12 12.34
C GLY A 354 10.97 0.36 11.17
N GLN A 355 11.14 1.67 11.04
CA GLN A 355 11.92 2.33 9.99
C GLN A 355 13.01 3.15 10.62
N PHE A 356 14.26 2.70 10.47
CA PHE A 356 15.39 3.28 11.19
C PHE A 356 16.44 3.82 10.22
N ARG A 357 16.95 5.01 10.56
CA ARG A 357 17.94 5.69 9.73
C ARG A 357 19.14 6.09 10.56
N VAL A 358 20.34 5.80 10.05
CA VAL A 358 21.59 6.22 10.63
C VAL A 358 21.77 7.73 10.36
N ASN A 359 22.10 8.49 11.38
CA ASN A 359 22.41 9.91 11.27
C ASN A 359 23.82 10.08 10.69
N LEU A 360 23.95 9.87 9.39
CA LEU A 360 25.23 9.70 8.66
C LEU A 360 25.81 11.04 8.23
N MET A 361 27.10 11.24 8.48
CA MET A 361 27.84 12.40 7.98
C MET A 361 27.83 12.47 6.45
N GLY A 362 27.56 13.65 5.93
CA GLY A 362 27.49 13.90 4.47
C GLY A 362 26.12 13.59 3.84
N ARG A 363 25.27 12.84 4.52
CA ARG A 363 23.90 12.54 4.06
C ARG A 363 22.84 13.31 4.87
N GLU A 364 22.91 13.29 6.18
CA GLU A 364 22.03 14.06 7.06
C GLU A 364 22.66 15.40 7.47
N PRO A 365 21.85 16.47 7.72
CA PRO A 365 22.37 17.83 8.00
C PRO A 365 23.29 17.93 9.21
N GLN A 366 23.08 17.11 10.24
CA GLN A 366 23.88 17.03 11.46
C GLN A 366 24.32 15.59 11.73
N GLY A 367 24.82 14.91 10.70
CA GLY A 367 25.29 13.54 10.79
C GLY A 367 26.36 13.37 11.87
N THR A 368 26.26 12.30 12.65
CA THR A 368 27.16 11.98 13.77
C THR A 368 27.96 10.70 13.57
N VAL A 369 27.55 9.87 12.61
CA VAL A 369 28.19 8.59 12.28
C VAL A 369 29.00 8.76 11.00
N GLU A 370 30.27 8.36 11.02
CA GLU A 370 31.12 8.43 9.83
C GLU A 370 30.77 7.30 8.82
N PRO A 371 30.85 7.59 7.51
CA PRO A 371 30.69 6.54 6.48
C PRO A 371 31.72 5.41 6.63
N GLY A 372 31.35 4.22 6.17
CA GLY A 372 32.20 3.04 6.18
C GLY A 372 32.15 2.29 7.50
N VAL A 373 33.30 2.03 8.14
CA VAL A 373 33.40 1.11 9.30
C VAL A 373 32.52 1.54 10.49
N ASP A 374 32.37 2.85 10.74
CA ASP A 374 31.53 3.32 11.85
C ASP A 374 30.05 3.14 11.55
N TYR A 375 29.65 3.37 10.29
CA TYR A 375 28.32 3.09 9.80
C TYR A 375 27.96 1.61 9.95
N ASP A 376 28.82 0.70 9.47
CA ASP A 376 28.61 -0.74 9.55
C ASP A 376 28.51 -1.22 11.01
N ARG A 377 29.44 -0.76 11.85
CA ARG A 377 29.41 -1.07 13.29
C ARG A 377 28.14 -0.58 13.95
N THR A 378 27.65 0.60 13.60
CA THR A 378 26.42 1.18 14.14
C THR A 378 25.20 0.36 13.76
N LEU A 379 25.13 -0.11 12.52
CA LEU A 379 24.08 -1.03 12.06
C LEU A 379 24.16 -2.37 12.77
N ASP A 380 25.35 -2.97 12.89
CA ASP A 380 25.55 -4.26 13.57
C ASP A 380 25.15 -4.21 15.05
N GLU A 381 25.48 -3.13 15.75
CA GLU A 381 25.08 -2.91 17.14
C GLU A 381 23.56 -2.80 17.27
N PHE A 382 22.93 -1.99 16.44
CA PHE A 382 21.49 -1.74 16.50
C PHE A 382 20.66 -2.96 16.11
N GLU A 383 21.05 -3.67 15.06
CA GLU A 383 20.40 -4.91 14.66
C GLU A 383 20.48 -5.99 15.76
N ARG A 384 21.64 -6.11 16.43
CA ARG A 384 21.81 -7.01 17.57
C ARG A 384 20.88 -6.63 18.72
N ASP A 385 20.73 -5.35 19.01
CA ASP A 385 19.83 -4.88 20.06
C ASP A 385 18.36 -5.13 19.69
N LEU A 386 17.96 -4.85 18.46
CA LEU A 386 16.59 -5.14 17.99
C LEU A 386 16.21 -6.62 18.18
N ASN A 387 17.12 -7.52 17.88
CA ASN A 387 16.91 -8.98 18.00
C ASN A 387 16.85 -9.47 19.45
N GLN A 388 17.15 -8.63 20.47
CA GLN A 388 17.05 -8.99 21.88
C GLN A 388 15.69 -8.65 22.51
N PHE A 389 14.81 -7.97 21.80
CA PHE A 389 13.48 -7.65 22.32
C PHE A 389 12.61 -8.92 22.41
N ILE A 390 11.99 -9.10 23.59
CA ILE A 390 11.06 -10.18 23.90
C ILE A 390 9.68 -9.59 24.16
N ASP A 391 8.66 -10.22 23.61
CA ASP A 391 7.28 -10.01 24.06
C ASP A 391 7.06 -10.83 25.35
N PRO A 392 6.87 -10.18 26.51
CA PRO A 392 6.73 -10.90 27.78
C PRO A 392 5.43 -11.70 27.89
N THR A 393 4.42 -11.41 27.06
CA THR A 393 3.17 -12.15 27.05
C THR A 393 3.36 -13.54 26.45
N THR A 394 4.18 -13.64 25.42
CA THR A 394 4.42 -14.92 24.71
C THR A 394 5.77 -15.55 25.05
N GLY A 395 6.70 -14.81 25.63
CA GLY A 395 8.09 -15.21 25.84
C GLY A 395 8.91 -15.35 24.56
N LYS A 396 8.39 -14.94 23.41
CA LYS A 396 9.04 -15.03 22.12
C LYS A 396 9.77 -13.73 21.74
N ALA A 397 10.73 -13.82 20.81
CA ALA A 397 11.33 -12.64 20.21
C ALA A 397 10.24 -11.74 19.63
N ALA A 398 10.26 -10.45 19.98
CA ALA A 398 9.27 -9.48 19.53
C ALA A 398 9.51 -9.06 18.08
N ILE A 399 10.77 -9.00 17.65
CA ILE A 399 11.16 -8.77 16.25
C ILE A 399 11.19 -10.12 15.53
N LYS A 400 10.59 -10.18 14.35
CA LYS A 400 10.59 -11.35 13.47
C LYS A 400 11.84 -11.35 12.61
N THR A 401 12.12 -10.23 11.97
CA THR A 401 13.26 -10.05 11.06
C THR A 401 13.70 -8.59 11.04
N VAL A 402 14.98 -8.37 10.91
CA VAL A 402 15.58 -7.07 10.60
C VAL A 402 16.15 -7.16 9.18
N PHE A 403 15.86 -6.16 8.35
CA PHE A 403 16.36 -6.07 6.99
C PHE A 403 17.22 -4.82 6.84
N ARG A 404 18.40 -4.98 6.30
CA ARG A 404 19.21 -3.85 5.82
C ARG A 404 18.81 -3.53 4.39
N THR A 405 18.52 -2.28 4.13
CA THR A 405 18.08 -1.84 2.80
C THR A 405 19.08 -2.19 1.71
N ARG A 406 20.37 -2.06 2.00
CA ARG A 406 21.44 -2.42 1.07
C ARG A 406 21.42 -3.89 0.63
N ASP A 407 21.01 -4.80 1.53
CA ASP A 407 20.95 -6.23 1.24
C ASP A 407 19.73 -6.60 0.39
N LEU A 408 18.67 -5.79 0.46
CA LEU A 408 17.44 -6.00 -0.31
C LEU A 408 17.49 -5.34 -1.70
N PHE A 409 18.01 -4.12 -1.77
CA PHE A 409 17.86 -3.25 -2.95
C PHE A 409 19.20 -2.76 -3.52
N GLY A 410 20.31 -3.09 -2.88
CA GLY A 410 21.60 -2.48 -3.20
C GLY A 410 21.69 -1.03 -2.72
N GLY A 411 22.81 -0.37 -3.06
CA GLY A 411 23.12 0.99 -2.58
C GLY A 411 23.61 1.00 -1.14
N ASP A 412 24.77 1.64 -0.88
CA ASP A 412 25.38 1.63 0.43
C ASP A 412 26.14 2.93 0.68
N PRO A 413 25.62 3.80 1.53
CA PRO A 413 24.32 3.78 2.20
C PRO A 413 23.14 4.15 1.27
N PRO A 414 21.89 3.76 1.58
CA PRO A 414 20.73 4.15 0.79
C PRO A 414 20.48 5.67 0.88
N GLU A 415 20.17 6.29 -0.25
CA GLU A 415 19.92 7.74 -0.32
C GLU A 415 18.56 8.13 0.27
N ILE A 416 17.50 7.42 -0.11
CA ILE A 416 16.11 7.78 0.18
C ILE A 416 15.51 6.85 1.23
N LEU A 417 15.71 5.53 1.07
CA LEU A 417 15.12 4.52 1.96
C LEU A 417 15.75 4.56 3.36
N PRO A 418 15.03 4.15 4.42
CA PRO A 418 15.64 3.86 5.73
C PRO A 418 16.81 2.88 5.60
N ASP A 419 17.79 2.94 6.51
CA ASP A 419 18.93 2.01 6.50
C ASP A 419 18.51 0.61 6.96
N LEU A 420 17.57 0.55 7.90
CA LEU A 420 17.03 -0.67 8.48
C LEU A 420 15.52 -0.65 8.54
N PHE A 421 14.94 -1.80 8.28
CA PHE A 421 13.54 -2.09 8.58
C PHE A 421 13.46 -3.22 9.62
N ALA A 422 12.59 -3.08 10.62
CA ALA A 422 12.31 -4.13 11.59
C ALA A 422 10.86 -4.59 11.46
N GLU A 423 10.66 -5.84 11.10
CA GLU A 423 9.36 -6.49 11.08
C GLU A 423 9.06 -7.05 12.48
N TRP A 424 7.99 -6.57 13.10
CA TRP A 424 7.50 -7.11 14.34
C TRP A 424 6.86 -8.50 14.12
N ARG A 425 6.98 -9.37 15.10
CA ARG A 425 6.33 -10.68 15.06
C ARG A 425 4.82 -10.51 15.07
N GLU A 426 4.15 -11.26 14.23
CA GLU A 426 2.69 -11.33 14.18
C GLU A 426 2.13 -11.71 15.55
N ALA A 427 1.15 -10.94 16.05
CA ALA A 427 0.54 -11.14 17.33
C ALA A 427 -0.99 -11.05 17.22
N GLU A 428 -1.70 -11.98 17.85
CA GLU A 428 -3.17 -11.94 17.96
C GLU A 428 -3.66 -11.01 19.08
N HIS A 429 -2.73 -10.47 19.88
CA HIS A 429 -3.01 -9.56 20.97
C HIS A 429 -2.31 -8.21 20.78
N TRP A 430 -2.83 -7.18 21.43
CA TRP A 430 -2.15 -5.89 21.51
C TRP A 430 -0.81 -6.03 22.25
N VAL A 431 0.30 -5.75 21.59
CA VAL A 431 1.63 -5.77 22.20
C VAL A 431 1.85 -4.45 22.94
N GLU A 432 1.40 -4.42 24.20
CA GLU A 432 1.52 -3.23 25.05
C GLU A 432 2.96 -2.97 25.48
N ARG A 433 3.76 -4.04 25.63
CA ARG A 433 5.09 -3.98 26.24
C ARG A 433 6.06 -4.96 25.59
N VAL A 434 7.30 -4.52 25.45
CA VAL A 434 8.44 -5.39 25.07
C VAL A 434 9.59 -5.17 26.03
N VAL A 435 10.41 -6.21 26.27
CA VAL A 435 11.51 -6.23 27.22
C VAL A 435 12.83 -6.51 26.49
N HIS A 436 13.82 -5.71 26.82
CA HIS A 436 15.21 -5.85 26.37
C HIS A 436 16.14 -5.89 27.58
N PRO A 437 17.33 -6.53 27.58
CA PRO A 437 18.24 -6.53 28.73
C PRO A 437 18.62 -5.16 29.31
N ARG A 438 18.55 -4.11 28.50
CA ARG A 438 18.86 -2.73 28.90
C ARG A 438 17.65 -1.81 29.05
N ALA A 439 16.45 -2.22 28.64
CA ALA A 439 15.29 -1.36 28.63
C ALA A 439 13.97 -2.14 28.66
N GLU A 440 12.95 -1.51 29.18
CA GLU A 440 11.56 -1.91 29.01
C GLU A 440 10.83 -0.80 28.24
N ILE A 441 10.07 -1.16 27.22
CA ILE A 441 9.33 -0.23 26.39
C ILE A 441 7.87 -0.57 26.44
N CYS A 442 7.04 0.41 26.75
CA CYS A 442 5.58 0.31 26.72
C CYS A 442 5.02 1.26 25.68
N GLN A 443 3.91 0.87 25.07
CA GLN A 443 3.12 1.74 24.20
C GLN A 443 1.66 1.78 24.68
N GLU A 444 1.05 2.95 24.47
CA GLU A 444 -0.40 3.13 24.68
C GLU A 444 -1.14 2.85 23.37
N LYS A 445 -2.40 2.41 23.47
CA LYS A 445 -3.24 2.31 22.29
C LYS A 445 -3.44 3.68 21.69
N THR A 446 -3.16 3.80 20.41
CA THR A 446 -3.45 4.99 19.63
C THR A 446 -4.88 4.92 19.07
N ASP A 447 -5.40 6.06 18.58
CA ASP A 447 -6.72 6.09 17.91
C ASP A 447 -6.77 5.18 16.68
N PHE A 448 -5.62 4.89 16.09
CA PHE A 448 -5.47 3.94 14.97
C PHE A 448 -4.79 2.66 15.46
N HIS A 449 -5.58 1.72 15.96
CA HIS A 449 -5.11 0.44 16.54
C HIS A 449 -5.83 -0.78 15.96
N ARG A 450 -5.97 -0.85 14.67
CA ARG A 450 -6.56 -2.03 14.01
C ARG A 450 -5.66 -3.26 14.13
N GLY A 451 -6.27 -4.43 14.31
CA GLY A 451 -5.58 -5.72 14.51
C GLY A 451 -5.16 -6.43 13.21
N THR A 452 -4.96 -5.68 12.11
CA THR A 452 -4.56 -6.22 10.81
C THR A 452 -3.56 -5.32 10.13
N ASP A 453 -2.64 -5.95 9.41
CA ASP A 453 -1.65 -5.31 8.56
C ASP A 453 -1.53 -6.08 7.24
N HIS A 454 -0.73 -5.56 6.32
CA HIS A 454 -0.50 -6.17 5.02
C HIS A 454 0.47 -7.37 5.11
N ALA A 455 0.10 -8.47 4.45
CA ALA A 455 1.00 -9.58 4.24
C ALA A 455 1.89 -9.33 3.01
N PRO A 456 3.20 -9.71 3.04
CA PRO A 456 4.15 -9.39 1.99
C PRO A 456 4.02 -10.33 0.78
N HIS A 457 2.82 -10.55 0.31
CA HIS A 457 2.51 -11.37 -0.86
C HIS A 457 1.32 -10.79 -1.59
N GLY A 458 1.47 -10.58 -2.88
CA GLY A 458 0.37 -10.27 -3.77
C GLY A 458 0.04 -11.46 -4.68
N PHE A 459 -0.73 -11.18 -5.73
CA PHE A 459 -1.25 -12.19 -6.63
C PHE A 459 -1.33 -11.65 -8.05
N VAL A 460 -1.04 -12.50 -9.01
CA VAL A 460 -1.32 -12.26 -10.42
C VAL A 460 -1.90 -13.53 -11.04
N ALA A 461 -3.01 -13.40 -11.74
CA ALA A 461 -3.57 -14.46 -12.58
C ALA A 461 -3.84 -13.90 -13.97
N ALA A 462 -3.72 -14.74 -14.98
CA ALA A 462 -3.97 -14.34 -16.37
C ALA A 462 -4.63 -15.45 -17.17
N ALA A 463 -5.56 -15.07 -18.04
CA ALA A 463 -6.16 -15.94 -19.05
C ALA A 463 -6.48 -15.14 -20.31
N GLY A 464 -6.44 -15.77 -21.44
CA GLY A 464 -6.79 -15.17 -22.72
C GLY A 464 -6.05 -15.81 -23.90
N PRO A 465 -6.27 -15.32 -25.11
CA PRO A 465 -5.70 -15.92 -26.32
C PRO A 465 -4.17 -15.86 -26.40
N ASP A 466 -3.56 -14.83 -25.81
CA ASP A 466 -2.09 -14.67 -25.80
C ASP A 466 -1.43 -15.31 -24.55
N VAL A 467 -2.22 -15.82 -23.58
CA VAL A 467 -1.74 -16.48 -22.35
C VAL A 467 -1.59 -17.97 -22.60
N SER A 468 -0.36 -18.47 -22.58
CA SER A 468 -0.06 -19.87 -22.93
C SER A 468 0.14 -20.79 -21.72
N ALA A 469 0.51 -20.27 -20.54
CA ALA A 469 0.70 -21.06 -19.33
C ALA A 469 -0.63 -21.49 -18.70
N ARG A 470 -0.57 -22.55 -17.89
CA ARG A 470 -1.71 -23.06 -17.12
C ARG A 470 -1.27 -23.41 -15.70
N GLY A 471 -2.18 -23.15 -14.76
CA GLY A 471 -1.99 -23.52 -13.35
C GLY A 471 -1.07 -22.57 -12.57
N ASP A 472 -0.40 -23.12 -11.58
CA ASP A 472 0.47 -22.40 -10.63
C ASP A 472 1.88 -22.21 -11.19
N LEU A 473 2.34 -20.99 -11.33
CA LEU A 473 3.69 -20.64 -11.78
C LEU A 473 4.67 -20.41 -10.61
N GLY A 474 4.20 -20.57 -9.36
CA GLY A 474 5.02 -20.33 -8.17
C GLY A 474 5.15 -18.85 -7.80
N ASP A 475 6.32 -18.50 -7.27
CA ASP A 475 6.64 -17.14 -6.84
C ASP A 475 7.28 -16.35 -7.98
N VAL A 476 6.81 -15.12 -8.18
CA VAL A 476 7.29 -14.21 -9.21
C VAL A 476 7.64 -12.84 -8.63
N CYS A 477 8.56 -12.15 -9.27
CA CYS A 477 8.90 -10.78 -8.90
C CYS A 477 7.76 -9.81 -9.26
N PRO A 478 7.30 -8.94 -8.36
CA PRO A 478 6.25 -7.96 -8.68
C PRO A 478 6.65 -6.98 -9.79
N LEU A 479 7.96 -6.71 -9.97
CA LEU A 479 8.47 -5.84 -11.03
C LEU A 479 8.26 -6.44 -12.44
N SER A 480 7.99 -7.73 -12.52
CA SER A 480 7.72 -8.44 -13.78
C SER A 480 6.35 -8.12 -14.38
N LEU A 481 5.41 -7.52 -13.59
CA LEU A 481 4.07 -7.23 -14.09
C LEU A 481 4.09 -6.22 -15.24
N ALA A 482 4.76 -5.07 -15.08
CA ALA A 482 4.80 -4.04 -16.11
C ALA A 482 5.42 -4.54 -17.44
N PRO A 483 6.61 -5.21 -17.46
CA PRO A 483 7.13 -5.83 -18.67
C PRO A 483 6.18 -6.85 -19.30
N THR A 484 5.50 -7.66 -18.48
CA THR A 484 4.50 -8.63 -18.96
C THR A 484 3.34 -7.93 -19.68
N LEU A 485 2.78 -6.87 -19.08
CA LEU A 485 1.70 -6.11 -19.69
C LEU A 485 2.15 -5.35 -20.96
N LEU A 486 3.38 -4.81 -20.98
CA LEU A 486 3.97 -4.15 -22.14
C LEU A 486 4.16 -5.12 -23.32
N SER A 487 4.46 -6.40 -23.06
CA SER A 487 4.61 -7.41 -24.11
C SER A 487 3.34 -7.59 -24.96
N HIS A 488 2.15 -7.42 -24.38
CA HIS A 488 0.87 -7.48 -25.12
C HIS A 488 0.72 -6.33 -26.12
N PHE A 489 1.52 -5.28 -26.00
CA PHE A 489 1.58 -4.13 -26.90
C PHE A 489 2.82 -4.16 -27.79
N GLN A 490 3.67 -5.18 -27.66
CA GLN A 490 4.96 -5.27 -28.36
C GLN A 490 5.86 -4.04 -28.07
N VAL A 491 5.83 -3.57 -26.85
CA VAL A 491 6.68 -2.48 -26.36
C VAL A 491 7.84 -3.08 -25.57
N GLU A 492 9.05 -2.73 -25.98
CA GLU A 492 10.28 -3.15 -25.29
C GLU A 492 10.35 -2.62 -23.86
N ALA A 493 10.87 -3.43 -22.95
CA ALA A 493 10.97 -3.15 -21.52
C ALA A 493 12.34 -3.58 -20.94
N GLU A 494 13.37 -3.65 -21.80
CA GLU A 494 14.74 -4.07 -21.41
C GLU A 494 15.41 -3.13 -20.40
N ASP A 495 14.91 -1.89 -20.29
CA ASP A 495 15.35 -0.90 -19.31
C ASP A 495 14.72 -1.11 -17.93
N LEU A 496 13.70 -1.97 -17.80
CA LEU A 496 13.07 -2.32 -16.53
C LEU A 496 13.80 -3.48 -15.85
N PRO A 497 13.91 -3.47 -14.50
CA PRO A 497 14.63 -4.52 -13.77
C PRO A 497 13.91 -5.87 -13.76
N GLY A 498 12.60 -5.92 -13.99
CA GLY A 498 11.81 -7.15 -14.06
C GLY A 498 11.77 -7.73 -15.46
N GLU A 499 11.77 -9.06 -15.57
CA GLU A 499 11.56 -9.76 -16.84
C GLU A 499 10.07 -10.08 -17.03
N ALA A 500 9.59 -10.09 -18.27
CA ALA A 500 8.22 -10.47 -18.57
C ALA A 500 7.96 -11.93 -18.18
N LEU A 501 6.83 -12.20 -17.54
CA LEU A 501 6.47 -13.54 -17.04
C LEU A 501 6.19 -14.48 -18.21
N GLU A 502 7.02 -15.51 -18.35
CA GLU A 502 6.84 -16.51 -19.38
C GLU A 502 5.47 -17.19 -19.24
N GLY A 503 4.75 -17.28 -20.33
CA GLY A 503 3.40 -17.87 -20.36
C GLY A 503 2.26 -16.93 -19.99
N MET A 504 2.52 -15.78 -19.34
CA MET A 504 1.56 -14.67 -19.21
C MET A 504 1.81 -13.57 -20.24
N SER A 505 3.02 -13.43 -20.74
CA SER A 505 3.40 -12.51 -21.81
C SER A 505 2.94 -13.00 -23.18
N ARG A 506 2.69 -12.06 -24.08
CA ARG A 506 2.45 -12.35 -25.48
C ARG A 506 3.73 -12.91 -26.10
N ARG A 507 3.61 -14.02 -26.85
CA ARG A 507 4.69 -14.56 -27.67
C ARG A 507 4.77 -13.79 -28.99
N ASP A 508 5.99 -13.61 -29.51
CA ASP A 508 6.27 -13.05 -30.83
C ASP A 508 5.70 -13.92 -31.97
#